data_aaeebcb9f714607c1923ed1361aec1c0
#
_entry.id   aaeebcb9f714607c1923ed1361aec1c0
#
_cell.length_a   1.000
_cell.length_b   1.000
_cell.length_c   1.000
_cell.angle_alpha   90.00
_cell.angle_beta   90.00
_cell.angle_gamma   90.00
#
_symmetry.space_group_name_H-M   'P 1'
#
loop_
_entity.id
_entity.type
_entity.pdbx_description
1 polymer ?
#
loop_
_entity_poly.entity_id
_entity_poly.type
_entity_poly.pdbx_seq_one_letter_code
_entity_poly.pdbx_strand_id
1 'polypeptide(L)'
;MTSINKNRRRFITRASKLSAVSIAASSLLGTELLQAKSREKPNIIFILADDLGYADLSVYGQRAFKTPVLDKLAHDGLRFNQHYANSAVCSATRFGLITGRYQYRLRGGLEEPLSSSANNIGLPPEHPTLPSLLKKQHYKTALFGKWHLGSLPNFGPLKSGYDIFFGNYGGALDYFTHKTNVGADAKEGLFEGDVPVEKVGYYTDLIAERAVDYINQHDKKNPFFLSLHFTAPHWPWEGPEDEAVAQQIKSLFHYEGGSLETYGNMVVALDTAIGRVLKALDKQKLSKNTIVVFSSDNGGERFSDTWPFTGQKTELLEGGIRVPGIIRWPAAIKGGQVSDQVAISMDWLPTLLAAAGGAPDPAYPADGENLLPILLGSAEEKPRTLFWRYKGNNQRAIRSGDWKYLKIANNEFLFNLKEDVRERANYAETNPDTLKLLKDRWEEWNKIMLPIIEESNTHVVDGKSQADRQGVVSTRK
;
A
#
# COMPACT_ATOMS: atom_id res chain seq x y z
N MET A 1 50.24 63.29 -30.43
CA MET A 1 50.32 61.86 -30.65
C MET A 1 50.51 61.13 -29.33
N THR A 2 49.56 61.12 -28.37
CA THR A 2 49.71 60.40 -27.10
C THR A 2 48.39 60.08 -26.41
N SER A 3 47.29 59.92 -27.15
CA SER A 3 45.97 59.63 -26.51
C SER A 3 45.32 58.29 -26.93
N ILE A 4 45.84 57.59 -27.91
CA ILE A 4 45.18 56.40 -28.48
C ILE A 4 45.66 55.10 -27.81
N ASN A 5 46.79 55.07 -27.08
CA ASN A 5 47.36 53.82 -26.56
C ASN A 5 46.88 53.43 -25.14
N LYS A 6 46.19 54.31 -24.40
CA LYS A 6 45.70 53.95 -23.06
C LYS A 6 44.34 53.20 -23.07
N ASN A 7 43.54 53.39 -24.12
CA ASN A 7 42.23 52.73 -24.20
C ASN A 7 42.29 51.29 -24.74
N ARG A 8 43.29 50.92 -25.54
CA ARG A 8 43.46 49.54 -26.01
C ARG A 8 43.91 48.56 -24.90
N ARG A 9 44.76 49.03 -23.96
CA ARG A 9 45.19 48.20 -22.82
C ARG A 9 44.08 47.92 -21.78
N ARG A 10 43.12 48.86 -21.62
CA ARG A 10 41.98 48.66 -20.72
C ARG A 10 40.91 47.72 -21.31
N PHE A 11 40.81 47.65 -22.64
CA PHE A 11 39.86 46.75 -23.29
C PHE A 11 40.32 45.27 -23.26
N ILE A 12 41.62 45.02 -23.42
CA ILE A 12 42.21 43.69 -23.40
C ILE A 12 42.19 43.07 -21.99
N THR A 13 42.38 43.90 -20.93
CA THR A 13 42.31 43.44 -19.53
C THR A 13 40.88 43.20 -19.03
N ARG A 14 39.88 43.81 -19.64
CA ARG A 14 38.47 43.52 -19.32
C ARG A 14 37.94 42.31 -20.05
N ALA A 15 38.35 42.04 -21.27
CA ALA A 15 37.97 40.85 -22.03
C ALA A 15 38.57 39.55 -21.41
N SER A 16 39.83 39.62 -20.91
CA SER A 16 40.47 38.47 -20.26
C SER A 16 39.89 38.13 -18.88
N LYS A 17 39.31 39.13 -18.14
CA LYS A 17 38.64 38.84 -16.88
C LYS A 17 37.21 38.28 -17.05
N LEU A 18 36.50 38.64 -18.13
CA LEU A 18 35.19 38.05 -18.43
C LEU A 18 35.32 36.62 -18.97
N SER A 19 36.36 36.32 -19.76
CA SER A 19 36.63 34.95 -20.24
C SER A 19 37.02 33.99 -19.11
N ALA A 20 37.78 34.45 -18.12
CA ALA A 20 38.19 33.62 -16.97
C ALA A 20 37.03 33.32 -16.02
N VAL A 21 36.08 34.23 -15.86
CA VAL A 21 34.86 33.99 -15.03
C VAL A 21 33.90 33.06 -15.75
N SER A 22 33.74 33.15 -17.06
CA SER A 22 32.89 32.24 -17.84
C SER A 22 33.42 30.81 -17.89
N ILE A 23 34.75 30.61 -17.92
CA ILE A 23 35.36 29.28 -17.88
C ILE A 23 35.30 28.67 -16.47
N ALA A 24 35.44 29.46 -15.41
CA ALA A 24 35.26 28.99 -14.03
C ALA A 24 33.82 28.63 -13.70
N ALA A 25 32.84 29.40 -14.21
CA ALA A 25 31.41 29.07 -14.03
C ALA A 25 30.98 27.82 -14.82
N SER A 26 31.56 27.62 -16.03
CA SER A 26 31.27 26.43 -16.82
C SER A 26 31.95 25.17 -16.25
N SER A 27 33.10 25.31 -15.59
CA SER A 27 33.76 24.18 -14.91
C SER A 27 33.09 23.82 -13.58
N LEU A 28 32.51 24.76 -12.85
CA LEU A 28 31.73 24.49 -11.64
C LEU A 28 30.37 23.87 -11.97
N LEU A 29 29.68 24.32 -13.01
CA LEU A 29 28.45 23.67 -13.50
C LEU A 29 28.72 22.30 -14.11
N GLY A 30 29.85 22.11 -14.77
CA GLY A 30 30.30 20.81 -15.30
C GLY A 30 30.69 19.82 -14.21
N THR A 31 31.24 20.26 -13.08
CA THR A 31 31.56 19.39 -11.93
C THR A 31 30.36 19.05 -11.09
N GLU A 32 29.34 19.91 -10.97
CA GLU A 32 28.06 19.55 -10.34
C GLU A 32 27.25 18.58 -11.21
N LEU A 33 27.26 18.72 -12.53
CA LEU A 33 26.64 17.78 -13.46
C LEU A 33 27.38 16.43 -13.55
N LEU A 34 28.71 16.40 -13.32
CA LEU A 34 29.52 15.18 -13.30
C LEU A 34 29.49 14.48 -11.91
N GLN A 35 29.04 15.12 -10.85
CA GLN A 35 28.83 14.52 -9.51
C GLN A 35 27.43 14.00 -9.28
N ALA A 36 26.52 14.04 -10.22
CA ALA A 36 25.39 13.13 -10.27
C ALA A 36 25.92 11.71 -10.63
N LYS A 37 26.83 11.16 -9.81
CA LYS A 37 27.12 9.74 -9.78
C LYS A 37 25.75 9.07 -9.79
N SER A 38 25.40 8.33 -10.82
CA SER A 38 24.14 7.59 -10.90
C SER A 38 24.00 6.84 -9.58
N ARG A 39 23.09 7.31 -8.74
CA ARG A 39 22.84 6.63 -7.46
C ARG A 39 22.50 5.19 -7.82
N GLU A 40 23.22 4.25 -7.25
CA GLU A 40 22.90 2.84 -7.43
C GLU A 40 21.43 2.62 -7.13
N LYS A 41 20.69 2.01 -8.06
CA LYS A 41 19.26 1.77 -7.89
C LYS A 41 19.00 1.00 -6.60
N PRO A 42 18.07 1.43 -5.74
CA PRO A 42 17.79 0.73 -4.49
C PRO A 42 17.12 -0.61 -4.74
N ASN A 43 17.34 -1.59 -3.87
CA ASN A 43 16.40 -2.70 -3.74
C ASN A 43 15.09 -2.17 -3.12
N ILE A 44 13.99 -2.84 -3.38
CA ILE A 44 12.67 -2.44 -2.87
C ILE A 44 12.00 -3.66 -2.25
N ILE A 45 11.57 -3.54 -0.99
CA ILE A 45 10.67 -4.48 -0.33
C ILE A 45 9.38 -3.74 0.01
N PHE A 46 8.25 -4.22 -0.50
CA PHE A 46 6.93 -3.74 -0.15
C PHE A 46 6.21 -4.77 0.70
N ILE A 47 5.97 -4.45 1.97
CA ILE A 47 5.31 -5.32 2.94
C ILE A 47 3.87 -4.84 3.11
N LEU A 48 2.92 -5.72 2.85
CA LEU A 48 1.49 -5.46 2.97
C LEU A 48 0.87 -6.44 3.96
N ALA A 49 0.30 -5.94 5.03
CA ALA A 49 -0.57 -6.70 5.93
C ALA A 49 -2.00 -6.73 5.36
N ASP A 50 -2.83 -7.64 5.81
CA ASP A 50 -4.21 -7.86 5.41
C ASP A 50 -5.13 -7.65 6.61
N ASP A 51 -6.06 -6.69 6.52
CA ASP A 51 -6.99 -6.33 7.60
C ASP A 51 -6.31 -5.83 8.89
N LEU A 52 -5.17 -5.15 8.78
CA LEU A 52 -4.50 -4.56 9.94
C LEU A 52 -4.97 -3.12 10.16
N GLY A 53 -5.54 -2.84 11.32
CA GLY A 53 -6.02 -1.52 11.70
C GLY A 53 -4.91 -0.52 12.01
N TYR A 54 -5.28 0.76 12.06
CA TYR A 54 -4.32 1.85 12.28
C TYR A 54 -3.55 1.71 13.59
N ALA A 55 -4.23 1.36 14.69
CA ALA A 55 -3.63 1.25 16.02
C ALA A 55 -3.16 -0.17 16.37
N ASP A 56 -3.05 -1.08 15.43
CA ASP A 56 -2.56 -2.44 15.68
C ASP A 56 -1.03 -2.55 15.82
N LEU A 57 -0.30 -1.46 15.59
CA LEU A 57 1.13 -1.38 15.85
C LEU A 57 1.43 -0.54 17.09
N SER A 58 2.42 -0.94 17.90
CA SER A 58 2.79 -0.18 19.12
C SER A 58 3.13 1.28 18.82
N VAL A 59 3.82 1.55 17.69
CA VAL A 59 4.19 2.91 17.25
C VAL A 59 2.98 3.75 16.80
N TYR A 60 1.84 3.12 16.54
CA TYR A 60 0.57 3.77 16.23
C TYR A 60 -0.45 3.72 17.38
N GLY A 61 -0.09 3.12 18.52
CA GLY A 61 -0.90 3.20 19.74
C GLY A 61 -1.35 1.88 20.34
N GLN A 62 -1.00 0.71 19.77
CA GLN A 62 -1.35 -0.60 20.34
C GLN A 62 -0.80 -0.78 21.76
N ARG A 63 -1.65 -1.26 22.67
CA ARG A 63 -1.33 -1.42 24.10
C ARG A 63 -1.39 -2.86 24.58
N ALA A 64 -2.20 -3.72 23.94
CA ALA A 64 -2.40 -5.10 24.38
C ALA A 64 -1.21 -6.01 24.04
N PHE A 65 -0.49 -5.73 22.96
CA PHE A 65 0.70 -6.45 22.52
C PHE A 65 1.74 -5.52 21.91
N LYS A 66 2.92 -6.02 21.56
CA LYS A 66 4.04 -5.21 21.07
C LYS A 66 4.52 -5.65 19.69
N THR A 67 4.94 -4.67 18.87
CA THR A 67 5.47 -4.86 17.52
C THR A 67 6.85 -4.21 17.38
N PRO A 68 7.87 -4.71 18.12
CA PRO A 68 9.16 -4.01 18.26
C PRO A 68 9.94 -3.89 16.94
N VAL A 69 9.72 -4.79 15.98
CA VAL A 69 10.39 -4.74 14.67
C VAL A 69 9.81 -3.61 13.81
N LEU A 70 8.48 -3.50 13.73
CA LEU A 70 7.81 -2.43 13.01
C LEU A 70 7.97 -1.08 13.68
N ASP A 71 8.02 -1.04 15.02
CA ASP A 71 8.36 0.16 15.78
C ASP A 71 9.77 0.65 15.42
N LYS A 72 10.74 -0.26 15.35
CA LYS A 72 12.10 0.07 14.93
C LYS A 72 12.16 0.50 13.47
N LEU A 73 11.39 -0.15 12.57
CA LEU A 73 11.30 0.27 11.17
C LEU A 73 10.80 1.71 11.04
N ALA A 74 9.79 2.08 11.81
CA ALA A 74 9.24 3.43 11.85
C ALA A 74 10.24 4.44 12.44
N HIS A 75 10.94 4.07 13.52
CA HIS A 75 11.97 4.89 14.14
C HIS A 75 13.18 5.12 13.20
N ASP A 76 13.61 4.08 12.46
CA ASP A 76 14.74 4.16 11.55
C ASP A 76 14.36 4.79 10.17
N GLY A 77 13.10 5.15 9.98
CA GLY A 77 12.55 5.68 8.75
C GLY A 77 11.63 6.88 8.95
N LEU A 78 10.58 6.92 8.15
CA LEU A 78 9.51 7.91 8.19
C LEU A 78 8.16 7.20 8.38
N ARG A 79 7.37 7.66 9.33
CA ARG A 79 6.01 7.23 9.61
C ARG A 79 5.01 8.27 9.12
N PHE A 80 3.99 7.84 8.40
CA PHE A 80 2.87 8.69 8.01
C PHE A 80 1.78 8.69 9.06
N ASN A 81 1.28 9.86 9.43
CA ASN A 81 0.07 9.99 10.23
C ASN A 81 -1.20 9.85 9.38
N GLN A 82 -1.11 10.08 8.06
CA GLN A 82 -2.26 10.21 7.16
C GLN A 82 -2.06 9.37 5.89
N HIS A 83 -1.81 8.06 6.06
CA HIS A 83 -1.75 7.11 4.95
C HIS A 83 -3.08 6.38 4.80
N TYR A 84 -3.56 6.27 3.54
CA TYR A 84 -4.87 5.72 3.20
C TYR A 84 -4.74 4.49 2.29
N ALA A 85 -5.67 3.56 2.47
CA ALA A 85 -5.95 2.51 1.51
C ALA A 85 -6.83 3.04 0.37
N ASN A 86 -6.71 2.44 -0.82
CA ASN A 86 -7.55 2.81 -1.97
C ASN A 86 -9.03 2.41 -1.79
N SER A 87 -9.30 1.44 -0.94
CA SER A 87 -10.64 0.96 -0.64
C SER A 87 -10.71 0.43 0.80
N ALA A 88 -11.91 0.21 1.29
CA ALA A 88 -12.16 -0.44 2.58
C ALA A 88 -12.14 -1.98 2.50
N VAL A 89 -11.65 -2.56 1.39
CA VAL A 89 -11.48 -4.00 1.19
C VAL A 89 -10.25 -4.35 0.35
N CYS A 90 -9.74 -5.54 0.58
CA CYS A 90 -8.43 -6.01 0.14
C CYS A 90 -8.20 -5.98 -1.37
N SER A 91 -8.98 -6.71 -2.20
CA SER A 91 -8.67 -6.78 -3.64
C SER A 91 -8.74 -5.42 -4.33
N ALA A 92 -9.74 -4.61 -3.99
CA ALA A 92 -9.91 -3.28 -4.57
C ALA A 92 -8.70 -2.37 -4.26
N THR A 93 -8.19 -2.36 -3.03
CA THR A 93 -6.94 -1.65 -2.70
C THR A 93 -5.75 -2.20 -3.45
N ARG A 94 -5.61 -3.53 -3.57
CA ARG A 94 -4.49 -4.17 -4.27
C ARG A 94 -4.48 -3.82 -5.76
N PHE A 95 -5.65 -3.65 -6.42
CA PHE A 95 -5.74 -3.09 -7.76
C PHE A 95 -5.15 -1.67 -7.83
N GLY A 96 -5.53 -0.80 -6.88
CA GLY A 96 -5.00 0.56 -6.83
C GLY A 96 -3.49 0.60 -6.59
N LEU A 97 -3.01 -0.16 -5.63
CA LEU A 97 -1.59 -0.26 -5.26
C LEU A 97 -0.71 -0.65 -6.45
N ILE A 98 -1.05 -1.76 -7.13
CA ILE A 98 -0.19 -2.33 -8.17
C ILE A 98 -0.23 -1.57 -9.50
N THR A 99 -1.35 -0.84 -9.76
CA THR A 99 -1.55 -0.09 -11.01
C THR A 99 -1.24 1.40 -10.87
N GLY A 100 -1.15 1.92 -9.63
CA GLY A 100 -0.99 3.36 -9.36
C GLY A 100 -2.22 4.18 -9.74
N ARG A 101 -3.37 3.54 -9.90
CA ARG A 101 -4.61 4.17 -10.38
C ARG A 101 -5.77 3.84 -9.47
N TYR A 102 -6.83 4.65 -9.51
CA TYR A 102 -8.07 4.25 -8.85
C TYR A 102 -8.54 2.90 -9.43
N GLN A 103 -8.81 1.96 -8.55
CA GLN A 103 -9.32 0.61 -8.90
C GLN A 103 -10.59 0.66 -9.76
N TYR A 104 -11.37 1.71 -9.65
CA TYR A 104 -12.61 1.93 -10.41
C TYR A 104 -12.39 2.14 -11.93
N ARG A 105 -11.15 2.21 -12.38
CA ARG A 105 -10.80 2.22 -13.82
C ARG A 105 -10.72 0.83 -14.42
N LEU A 106 -10.82 -0.21 -13.59
CA LEU A 106 -10.68 -1.62 -14.00
C LEU A 106 -11.91 -2.43 -13.57
N ARG A 107 -12.38 -3.31 -14.44
CA ARG A 107 -13.55 -4.17 -14.16
C ARG A 107 -13.36 -4.98 -12.87
N GLY A 108 -12.17 -5.57 -12.68
CA GLY A 108 -11.86 -6.36 -11.49
C GLY A 108 -11.82 -5.52 -10.21
N GLY A 109 -11.48 -4.24 -10.30
CA GLY A 109 -11.46 -3.31 -9.17
C GLY A 109 -12.84 -2.85 -8.72
N LEU A 110 -13.91 -3.21 -9.44
CA LEU A 110 -15.31 -2.99 -9.03
C LEU A 110 -15.85 -4.13 -8.14
N GLU A 111 -15.11 -5.22 -8.02
CA GLU A 111 -15.41 -6.29 -7.08
C GLU A 111 -14.91 -5.90 -5.68
N GLU A 112 -15.78 -5.95 -4.71
CA GLU A 112 -15.51 -5.43 -3.35
C GLU A 112 -15.83 -6.47 -2.25
N PRO A 113 -14.96 -7.51 -2.06
CA PRO A 113 -13.76 -7.87 -2.80
C PRO A 113 -14.02 -8.81 -3.99
N LEU A 114 -12.97 -9.04 -4.80
CA LEU A 114 -12.98 -10.02 -5.88
C LEU A 114 -13.24 -11.44 -5.32
N SER A 115 -14.26 -12.10 -5.84
CA SER A 115 -14.58 -13.47 -5.44
C SER A 115 -13.61 -14.48 -6.06
N SER A 116 -13.21 -15.50 -5.30
CA SER A 116 -12.40 -16.62 -5.80
C SER A 116 -13.11 -17.43 -6.90
N SER A 117 -14.44 -17.37 -6.97
CA SER A 117 -15.23 -18.02 -8.02
C SER A 117 -15.35 -17.22 -9.33
N ALA A 118 -14.86 -15.98 -9.35
CA ALA A 118 -14.94 -15.10 -10.54
C ALA A 118 -13.79 -15.42 -11.53
N ASN A 119 -13.84 -16.56 -12.19
CA ASN A 119 -12.74 -17.07 -13.04
C ASN A 119 -12.36 -16.19 -14.24
N ASN A 120 -13.22 -15.26 -14.64
CA ASN A 120 -13.02 -14.39 -15.82
C ASN A 120 -12.86 -12.92 -15.45
N ILE A 121 -12.67 -12.61 -14.16
CA ILE A 121 -12.48 -11.25 -13.66
C ILE A 121 -11.15 -11.19 -12.91
N GLY A 122 -10.33 -10.21 -13.27
CA GLY A 122 -9.02 -10.02 -12.64
C GLY A 122 -8.28 -8.84 -13.24
N LEU A 123 -7.01 -8.73 -12.90
CA LEU A 123 -6.09 -7.73 -13.46
C LEU A 123 -5.66 -8.18 -14.85
N PRO A 124 -6.00 -7.43 -15.91
CA PRO A 124 -5.61 -7.80 -17.28
C PRO A 124 -4.08 -7.90 -17.40
N PRO A 125 -3.55 -8.99 -18.02
CA PRO A 125 -2.09 -9.19 -18.14
C PRO A 125 -1.37 -8.08 -18.91
N GLU A 126 -2.04 -7.41 -19.83
CA GLU A 126 -1.51 -6.30 -20.63
C GLU A 126 -1.46 -4.97 -19.85
N HIS A 127 -2.15 -4.85 -18.72
CA HIS A 127 -2.15 -3.60 -17.94
C HIS A 127 -0.79 -3.41 -17.27
N PRO A 128 -0.14 -2.23 -17.42
CA PRO A 128 1.11 -1.93 -16.73
C PRO A 128 0.93 -1.98 -15.20
N THR A 129 1.85 -2.63 -14.54
CA THR A 129 1.89 -2.79 -13.07
C THR A 129 3.22 -2.32 -12.52
N LEU A 130 3.29 -2.06 -11.21
CA LEU A 130 4.56 -1.71 -10.57
C LEU A 130 5.67 -2.74 -10.88
N PRO A 131 5.49 -4.07 -10.70
CA PRO A 131 6.54 -5.03 -11.05
C PRO A 131 6.87 -5.03 -12.55
N SER A 132 5.89 -4.95 -13.46
CA SER A 132 6.18 -4.94 -14.90
C SER A 132 6.98 -3.69 -15.34
N LEU A 133 6.70 -2.53 -14.74
CA LEU A 133 7.43 -1.29 -14.99
C LEU A 133 8.82 -1.29 -14.36
N LEU A 134 8.98 -1.88 -13.16
CA LEU A 134 10.29 -2.06 -12.53
C LEU A 134 11.17 -3.07 -13.31
N LYS A 135 10.60 -4.09 -13.95
CA LYS A 135 11.34 -4.96 -14.90
C LYS A 135 11.95 -4.17 -16.05
N LYS A 136 11.24 -3.16 -16.60
CA LYS A 136 11.79 -2.23 -17.60
C LYS A 136 12.98 -1.43 -17.05
N GLN A 137 13.11 -1.31 -15.71
CA GLN A 137 14.24 -0.73 -15.01
C GLN A 137 15.29 -1.77 -14.57
N HIS A 138 15.24 -2.99 -15.10
CA HIS A 138 16.14 -4.12 -14.82
C HIS A 138 16.04 -4.70 -13.40
N TYR A 139 14.90 -4.53 -12.72
CA TYR A 139 14.64 -5.21 -11.44
C TYR A 139 14.30 -6.68 -11.66
N LYS A 140 14.76 -7.54 -10.75
CA LYS A 140 14.21 -8.87 -10.53
C LYS A 140 12.99 -8.73 -9.62
N THR A 141 11.91 -9.43 -9.91
CA THR A 141 10.63 -9.20 -9.25
C THR A 141 10.07 -10.48 -8.64
N ALA A 142 9.66 -10.43 -7.37
CA ALA A 142 9.06 -11.57 -6.69
C ALA A 142 7.86 -11.14 -5.85
N LEU A 143 6.83 -12.00 -5.77
CA LEU A 143 5.70 -11.87 -4.86
C LEU A 143 5.64 -13.11 -3.97
N PHE A 144 5.65 -12.92 -2.66
CA PHE A 144 5.40 -13.97 -1.68
C PHE A 144 4.18 -13.59 -0.84
N GLY A 145 3.16 -14.46 -0.83
CA GLY A 145 1.90 -14.27 -0.12
C GLY A 145 0.68 -14.06 -1.03
N LYS A 146 -0.26 -13.25 -0.55
CA LYS A 146 -1.58 -13.07 -1.15
C LYS A 146 -1.56 -12.21 -2.42
N TRP A 147 -2.16 -12.74 -3.51
CA TRP A 147 -2.36 -12.01 -4.77
C TRP A 147 -3.68 -11.23 -4.81
N HIS A 148 -4.80 -11.93 -4.85
CA HIS A 148 -6.18 -11.43 -4.82
C HIS A 148 -6.58 -10.50 -5.98
N LEU A 149 -5.97 -10.67 -7.16
CA LEU A 149 -6.26 -9.87 -8.35
C LEU A 149 -6.66 -10.73 -9.56
N GLY A 150 -7.28 -11.87 -9.33
CA GLY A 150 -7.71 -12.84 -10.32
C GLY A 150 -6.90 -14.12 -10.28
N SER A 151 -7.44 -15.17 -10.92
CA SER A 151 -6.93 -16.54 -10.82
C SER A 151 -6.59 -17.14 -12.18
N LEU A 152 -5.85 -18.22 -12.16
CA LEU A 152 -5.55 -19.04 -13.34
C LEU A 152 -6.83 -19.54 -14.03
N PRO A 153 -6.77 -19.77 -15.33
CA PRO A 153 -5.61 -19.62 -16.23
C PRO A 153 -5.39 -18.20 -16.75
N ASN A 154 -6.34 -17.28 -16.55
CA ASN A 154 -6.37 -16.00 -17.25
C ASN A 154 -5.51 -14.93 -16.56
N PHE A 155 -5.40 -14.97 -15.23
CA PHE A 155 -4.76 -13.95 -14.40
C PHE A 155 -3.70 -14.56 -13.50
N GLY A 156 -2.85 -13.74 -12.92
CA GLY A 156 -1.88 -14.18 -11.92
C GLY A 156 -0.63 -13.30 -11.84
N PRO A 157 0.16 -13.47 -10.78
CA PRO A 157 1.36 -12.67 -10.55
C PRO A 157 2.38 -12.75 -11.70
N LEU A 158 2.63 -13.95 -12.22
CA LEU A 158 3.60 -14.15 -13.32
C LEU A 158 3.14 -13.48 -14.62
N LYS A 159 1.84 -13.33 -14.83
CA LYS A 159 1.25 -12.60 -15.96
C LYS A 159 1.26 -11.08 -15.76
N SER A 160 1.43 -10.63 -14.53
CA SER A 160 1.37 -9.22 -14.14
C SER A 160 2.75 -8.63 -13.82
N GLY A 161 3.83 -9.28 -14.27
CA GLY A 161 5.19 -8.73 -14.21
C GLY A 161 6.09 -9.28 -13.12
N TYR A 162 5.65 -10.20 -12.26
CA TYR A 162 6.54 -10.90 -11.34
C TYR A 162 7.29 -12.04 -12.05
N ASP A 163 8.56 -12.24 -11.68
CA ASP A 163 9.39 -13.36 -12.16
C ASP A 163 9.17 -14.61 -11.31
N ILE A 164 8.88 -14.43 -10.02
CA ILE A 164 8.71 -15.50 -9.03
C ILE A 164 7.44 -15.24 -8.22
N PHE A 165 6.70 -16.31 -7.96
CA PHE A 165 5.52 -16.28 -7.09
C PHE A 165 5.52 -17.48 -6.16
N PHE A 166 5.23 -17.23 -4.88
CA PHE A 166 4.87 -18.25 -3.89
C PHE A 166 3.75 -17.69 -3.02
N GLY A 167 2.58 -18.34 -2.99
CA GLY A 167 1.47 -17.82 -2.19
C GLY A 167 0.09 -18.29 -2.66
N ASN A 168 -0.92 -17.50 -2.33
CA ASN A 168 -2.31 -17.78 -2.66
C ASN A 168 -2.90 -16.81 -3.67
N TYR A 169 -3.75 -17.32 -4.57
CA TYR A 169 -4.47 -16.49 -5.55
C TYR A 169 -5.70 -15.80 -4.96
N GLY A 170 -6.37 -16.44 -4.00
CA GLY A 170 -7.63 -15.99 -3.42
C GLY A 170 -7.49 -14.96 -2.29
N GLY A 171 -8.62 -14.60 -1.70
CA GLY A 171 -8.72 -13.62 -0.62
C GLY A 171 -8.27 -14.12 0.74
N ALA A 172 -8.38 -15.43 1.00
CA ALA A 172 -8.00 -16.06 2.26
C ALA A 172 -7.62 -17.51 2.03
N LEU A 173 -6.88 -18.08 2.98
CA LEU A 173 -6.68 -19.51 3.14
C LEU A 173 -6.39 -19.78 4.62
N ASP A 174 -6.55 -21.03 5.01
CA ASP A 174 -6.18 -21.51 6.34
C ASP A 174 -4.67 -21.45 6.55
N TYR A 175 -4.23 -21.02 7.75
CA TYR A 175 -2.80 -20.78 8.01
C TYR A 175 -1.95 -22.03 8.15
N PHE A 176 -2.56 -23.22 8.38
CA PHE A 176 -1.85 -24.49 8.56
C PHE A 176 -2.16 -25.49 7.47
N THR A 177 -3.44 -25.65 7.13
CA THR A 177 -3.85 -26.58 6.06
C THR A 177 -3.63 -26.00 4.67
N HIS A 178 -3.49 -24.66 4.56
CA HIS A 178 -3.36 -23.90 3.31
C HIS A 178 -4.50 -24.15 2.32
N LYS A 179 -5.68 -24.53 2.82
CA LYS A 179 -6.88 -24.76 1.99
C LYS A 179 -7.68 -23.48 1.80
N THR A 180 -8.37 -23.35 0.67
CA THR A 180 -9.21 -22.19 0.33
C THR A 180 -10.61 -22.28 0.92
N ASN A 181 -10.99 -23.41 1.49
CA ASN A 181 -12.27 -23.66 2.12
C ASN A 181 -12.14 -24.84 3.12
N VAL A 182 -13.19 -25.14 3.83
CA VAL A 182 -13.26 -26.21 4.82
C VAL A 182 -14.16 -27.34 4.32
N GLY A 183 -13.86 -28.60 4.70
CA GLY A 183 -14.65 -29.77 4.34
C GLY A 183 -14.49 -30.23 2.90
N ALA A 184 -15.56 -30.75 2.29
CA ALA A 184 -15.54 -31.38 0.97
C ALA A 184 -15.18 -30.39 -0.18
N ASP A 185 -15.42 -29.10 0.04
CA ASP A 185 -15.12 -28.05 -0.94
C ASP A 185 -13.71 -27.45 -0.77
N ALA A 186 -12.90 -28.01 0.14
CA ALA A 186 -11.54 -27.58 0.37
C ALA A 186 -10.66 -27.89 -0.84
N LYS A 187 -9.93 -26.88 -1.32
CA LYS A 187 -8.98 -26.99 -2.44
C LYS A 187 -7.62 -26.47 -2.01
N GLU A 188 -6.58 -26.94 -2.70
CA GLU A 188 -5.25 -26.39 -2.51
C GLU A 188 -5.27 -24.87 -2.78
N GLY A 189 -4.78 -24.11 -1.81
CA GLY A 189 -4.74 -22.66 -1.88
C GLY A 189 -3.34 -22.10 -2.08
N LEU A 190 -2.30 -22.93 -1.86
CA LEU A 190 -0.90 -22.53 -1.93
C LEU A 190 -0.28 -22.93 -3.27
N PHE A 191 0.48 -22.03 -3.87
CA PHE A 191 1.08 -22.20 -5.18
C PHE A 191 2.56 -21.82 -5.17
N GLU A 192 3.35 -22.51 -6.01
CA GLU A 192 4.67 -22.10 -6.43
C GLU A 192 4.63 -21.82 -7.94
N GLY A 193 4.77 -20.56 -8.32
CA GLY A 193 4.40 -20.14 -9.68
C GLY A 193 2.92 -20.41 -9.95
N ASP A 194 2.64 -21.12 -11.04
CA ASP A 194 1.28 -21.51 -11.44
C ASP A 194 0.92 -22.95 -11.00
N VAL A 195 1.75 -23.60 -10.19
CA VAL A 195 1.59 -24.99 -9.76
C VAL A 195 1.15 -25.05 -8.29
N PRO A 196 0.05 -25.74 -7.96
CA PRO A 196 -0.33 -25.94 -6.57
C PRO A 196 0.72 -26.80 -5.83
N VAL A 197 0.98 -26.45 -4.58
CA VAL A 197 1.97 -27.13 -3.73
C VAL A 197 1.44 -27.35 -2.32
N GLU A 198 1.79 -28.47 -1.73
CA GLU A 198 1.56 -28.74 -0.32
C GLU A 198 2.80 -28.38 0.49
N LYS A 199 2.62 -27.69 1.60
CA LYS A 199 3.65 -27.33 2.58
C LYS A 199 3.15 -27.62 3.98
N VAL A 200 4.07 -27.76 4.91
CA VAL A 200 3.79 -27.88 6.34
C VAL A 200 4.35 -26.64 7.03
N GLY A 201 3.60 -26.08 7.97
CA GLY A 201 4.00 -24.93 8.77
C GLY A 201 3.02 -23.77 8.70
N TYR A 202 3.23 -22.81 9.56
CA TYR A 202 2.40 -21.61 9.66
C TYR A 202 2.64 -20.68 8.46
N TYR A 203 1.58 -20.29 7.78
CA TYR A 203 1.70 -19.59 6.48
C TYR A 203 2.52 -18.29 6.55
N THR A 204 2.37 -17.51 7.62
CA THR A 204 3.17 -16.31 7.85
C THR A 204 4.68 -16.61 7.86
N ASP A 205 5.06 -17.74 8.45
CA ASP A 205 6.45 -18.18 8.50
C ASP A 205 6.96 -18.62 7.13
N LEU A 206 6.15 -19.37 6.38
CA LEU A 206 6.52 -19.82 5.02
C LEU A 206 6.78 -18.64 4.08
N ILE A 207 5.99 -17.56 4.18
CA ILE A 207 6.22 -16.32 3.41
C ILE A 207 7.58 -15.72 3.78
N ALA A 208 7.87 -15.60 5.07
CA ALA A 208 9.12 -15.01 5.54
C ALA A 208 10.34 -15.87 5.17
N GLU A 209 10.24 -17.18 5.25
CA GLU A 209 11.30 -18.12 4.84
C GLU A 209 11.64 -17.96 3.35
N ARG A 210 10.63 -17.90 2.48
CA ARG A 210 10.83 -17.63 1.06
C ARG A 210 11.53 -16.30 0.80
N ALA A 211 11.17 -15.25 1.55
CA ALA A 211 11.80 -13.95 1.45
C ALA A 211 13.28 -13.98 1.91
N VAL A 212 13.55 -14.66 3.02
CA VAL A 212 14.91 -14.85 3.55
C VAL A 212 15.78 -15.59 2.55
N ASP A 213 15.29 -16.69 1.99
CA ASP A 213 16.00 -17.49 0.99
C ASP A 213 16.27 -16.68 -0.28
N TYR A 214 15.28 -15.93 -0.78
CA TYR A 214 15.43 -15.06 -1.93
C TYR A 214 16.53 -14.02 -1.72
N ILE A 215 16.53 -13.35 -0.55
CA ILE A 215 17.55 -12.34 -0.21
C ILE A 215 18.95 -12.98 -0.07
N ASN A 216 19.03 -14.15 0.57
CA ASN A 216 20.31 -14.85 0.75
C ASN A 216 20.93 -15.34 -0.57
N GLN A 217 20.11 -15.69 -1.56
CA GLN A 217 20.52 -16.19 -2.87
C GLN A 217 20.69 -15.07 -3.90
N HIS A 218 20.38 -13.82 -3.54
CA HIS A 218 20.44 -12.69 -4.47
C HIS A 218 21.87 -12.41 -4.95
N ASP A 219 22.06 -12.34 -6.28
CA ASP A 219 23.36 -12.23 -6.96
C ASP A 219 24.00 -10.82 -6.87
N LYS A 220 23.28 -9.84 -6.35
CA LYS A 220 23.69 -8.42 -6.21
C LYS A 220 24.05 -7.70 -7.52
N LYS A 221 23.77 -8.29 -8.67
CA LYS A 221 24.04 -7.68 -9.98
C LYS A 221 22.95 -6.72 -10.42
N ASN A 222 21.69 -7.10 -10.13
CA ASN A 222 20.51 -6.31 -10.45
C ASN A 222 19.76 -5.98 -9.16
N PRO A 223 19.10 -4.81 -9.07
CA PRO A 223 18.22 -4.56 -7.95
C PRO A 223 17.00 -5.50 -7.97
N PHE A 224 16.40 -5.74 -6.82
CA PHE A 224 15.17 -6.51 -6.74
C PHE A 224 13.99 -5.68 -6.21
N PHE A 225 12.80 -6.09 -6.64
CA PHE A 225 11.52 -5.71 -6.07
C PHE A 225 10.86 -6.95 -5.47
N LEU A 226 10.68 -6.95 -4.17
CA LEU A 226 10.08 -8.03 -3.43
C LEU A 226 8.79 -7.54 -2.77
N SER A 227 7.65 -8.07 -3.22
CA SER A 227 6.35 -7.87 -2.57
C SER A 227 6.13 -8.98 -1.55
N LEU A 228 5.97 -8.61 -0.28
CA LEU A 228 5.62 -9.50 0.82
C LEU A 228 4.19 -9.17 1.25
N HIS A 229 3.23 -9.90 0.71
CA HIS A 229 1.82 -9.67 0.98
C HIS A 229 1.32 -10.73 1.96
N PHE A 230 1.53 -10.47 3.24
CA PHE A 230 1.07 -11.36 4.31
C PHE A 230 -0.46 -11.40 4.35
N THR A 231 -1.01 -12.58 4.64
CA THR A 231 -2.43 -12.73 4.93
C THR A 231 -2.75 -12.32 6.37
N ALA A 232 -1.75 -12.35 7.28
CA ALA A 232 -1.92 -11.92 8.66
C ALA A 232 -2.18 -10.41 8.77
N PRO A 233 -3.10 -10.00 9.68
CA PRO A 233 -3.88 -10.80 10.61
C PRO A 233 -5.34 -11.09 10.15
N HIS A 234 -5.60 -11.24 8.85
CA HIS A 234 -6.92 -11.63 8.30
C HIS A 234 -7.35 -13.00 8.84
N TRP A 235 -8.67 -13.21 9.01
CA TRP A 235 -9.22 -14.54 9.39
C TRP A 235 -8.80 -15.66 8.39
N PRO A 236 -8.83 -16.95 8.83
CA PRO A 236 -9.25 -17.47 10.12
C PRO A 236 -8.34 -17.03 11.27
N TRP A 237 -8.91 -16.94 12.49
CA TRP A 237 -8.19 -16.47 13.67
C TRP A 237 -7.34 -17.60 14.25
N GLU A 238 -6.11 -17.67 13.79
CA GLU A 238 -5.15 -18.73 14.10
C GLU A 238 -3.76 -18.11 14.29
N GLY A 239 -3.30 -18.09 15.54
CA GLY A 239 -1.92 -17.75 15.87
C GLY A 239 -0.97 -18.94 15.58
N PRO A 240 0.35 -18.75 15.71
CA PRO A 240 1.32 -19.77 15.35
C PRO A 240 1.22 -21.09 16.17
N GLU A 241 0.55 -21.08 17.32
CA GLU A 241 0.36 -22.27 18.16
C GLU A 241 -1.03 -22.93 17.98
N ASP A 242 -1.87 -22.41 17.06
CA ASP A 242 -3.28 -22.81 16.93
C ASP A 242 -3.52 -23.85 15.83
N GLU A 243 -2.53 -24.70 15.48
CA GLU A 243 -2.68 -25.76 14.46
C GLU A 243 -3.86 -26.71 14.77
N ALA A 244 -4.07 -27.02 16.05
CA ALA A 244 -5.17 -27.88 16.48
C ALA A 244 -6.54 -27.18 16.26
N VAL A 245 -6.62 -25.85 16.31
CA VAL A 245 -7.82 -25.06 16.03
C VAL A 245 -8.14 -25.14 14.53
N ALA A 246 -7.14 -24.99 13.67
CA ALA A 246 -7.29 -25.07 12.22
C ALA A 246 -7.98 -26.37 11.75
N GLN A 247 -7.75 -27.49 12.44
CA GLN A 247 -8.39 -28.76 12.14
C GLN A 247 -9.88 -28.83 12.56
N GLN A 248 -10.38 -27.84 13.31
CA GLN A 248 -11.72 -27.85 13.90
C GLN A 248 -12.64 -26.74 13.37
N ILE A 249 -12.11 -25.73 12.68
CA ILE A 249 -12.91 -24.64 12.14
C ILE A 249 -13.91 -25.17 11.11
N LYS A 250 -15.10 -24.57 11.08
CA LYS A 250 -16.20 -24.96 10.17
C LYS A 250 -16.27 -24.08 8.94
N SER A 251 -15.64 -22.92 8.99
CA SER A 251 -15.60 -21.91 7.95
C SER A 251 -14.36 -21.06 8.13
N LEU A 252 -13.70 -20.64 7.02
CA LEU A 252 -12.59 -19.70 7.09
C LEU A 252 -12.96 -18.37 7.75
N PHE A 253 -14.23 -17.93 7.69
CA PHE A 253 -14.68 -16.73 8.40
C PHE A 253 -14.53 -16.81 9.93
N HIS A 254 -14.50 -18.03 10.48
CA HIS A 254 -14.24 -18.35 11.88
C HIS A 254 -15.05 -17.46 12.84
N TYR A 255 -16.37 -17.32 12.57
CA TYR A 255 -17.25 -16.46 13.39
C TYR A 255 -17.41 -16.93 14.84
N GLU A 256 -17.25 -18.24 15.05
CA GLU A 256 -17.37 -18.90 16.35
C GLU A 256 -16.08 -18.89 17.19
N GLY A 257 -14.97 -18.31 16.66
CA GLY A 257 -13.68 -18.37 17.34
C GLY A 257 -12.86 -17.07 17.23
N GLY A 258 -11.62 -17.19 17.70
CA GLY A 258 -10.71 -16.08 17.84
C GLY A 258 -10.91 -15.28 19.13
N SER A 259 -9.96 -14.47 19.44
CA SER A 259 -9.92 -13.56 20.59
C SER A 259 -8.94 -12.41 20.29
N LEU A 260 -8.95 -11.37 21.13
CA LEU A 260 -7.94 -10.33 21.07
C LEU A 260 -6.51 -10.89 21.29
N GLU A 261 -6.37 -11.92 22.12
CA GLU A 261 -5.10 -12.61 22.34
C GLU A 261 -4.64 -13.35 21.08
N THR A 262 -5.52 -14.16 20.45
CA THR A 262 -5.22 -14.84 19.18
C THR A 262 -4.83 -13.84 18.08
N TYR A 263 -5.62 -12.77 17.93
CA TYR A 263 -5.32 -11.69 16.99
C TYR A 263 -3.95 -11.05 17.26
N GLY A 264 -3.68 -10.74 18.52
CA GLY A 264 -2.38 -10.20 18.96
C GLY A 264 -1.22 -11.14 18.62
N ASN A 265 -1.39 -12.46 18.83
CA ASN A 265 -0.39 -13.47 18.48
C ASN A 265 -0.14 -13.51 16.97
N MET A 266 -1.17 -13.36 16.13
CA MET A 266 -1.01 -13.26 14.67
C MET A 266 -0.21 -12.00 14.28
N VAL A 267 -0.47 -10.84 14.89
CA VAL A 267 0.27 -9.58 14.63
C VAL A 267 1.71 -9.68 15.11
N VAL A 268 1.96 -10.28 16.28
CA VAL A 268 3.32 -10.51 16.81
C VAL A 268 4.10 -11.48 15.93
N ALA A 269 3.44 -12.52 15.40
CA ALA A 269 4.05 -13.43 14.44
C ALA A 269 4.43 -12.71 13.13
N LEU A 270 3.56 -11.84 12.62
CA LEU A 270 3.85 -10.98 11.47
C LEU A 270 5.06 -10.08 11.73
N ASP A 271 5.11 -9.38 12.86
CA ASP A 271 6.24 -8.53 13.27
C ASP A 271 7.55 -9.33 13.33
N THR A 272 7.50 -10.52 13.93
CA THR A 272 8.65 -11.43 14.04
C THR A 272 9.12 -11.92 12.67
N ALA A 273 8.19 -12.29 11.78
CA ALA A 273 8.46 -12.71 10.42
C ALA A 273 9.17 -11.61 9.61
N ILE A 274 8.68 -10.37 9.71
CA ILE A 274 9.33 -9.19 9.12
C ILE A 274 10.74 -9.02 9.68
N GLY A 275 10.93 -9.23 10.98
CA GLY A 275 12.25 -9.17 11.62
C GLY A 275 13.27 -10.14 11.03
N ARG A 276 12.87 -11.35 10.66
CA ARG A 276 13.73 -12.32 9.96
C ARG A 276 14.16 -11.81 8.59
N VAL A 277 13.25 -11.20 7.84
CA VAL A 277 13.53 -10.62 6.52
C VAL A 277 14.52 -9.45 6.62
N LEU A 278 14.30 -8.53 7.57
CA LEU A 278 15.21 -7.40 7.78
C LEU A 278 16.61 -7.85 8.23
N LYS A 279 16.71 -8.88 9.09
CA LYS A 279 18.00 -9.49 9.47
C LYS A 279 18.72 -10.12 8.27
N ALA A 280 18.00 -10.71 7.32
CA ALA A 280 18.61 -11.25 6.09
C ALA A 280 19.22 -10.11 5.24
N LEU A 281 18.54 -8.97 5.10
CA LEU A 281 19.08 -7.78 4.44
C LEU A 281 20.37 -7.29 5.11
N ASP A 282 20.39 -7.21 6.45
CA ASP A 282 21.56 -6.78 7.22
C ASP A 282 22.74 -7.74 7.02
N LYS A 283 22.49 -9.05 7.13
CA LYS A 283 23.50 -10.10 6.91
C LYS A 283 24.11 -10.01 5.50
N GLN A 284 23.28 -9.72 4.48
CA GLN A 284 23.73 -9.56 3.09
C GLN A 284 24.32 -8.17 2.80
N LYS A 285 24.32 -7.24 3.77
CA LYS A 285 24.78 -5.84 3.64
C LYS A 285 23.99 -5.05 2.59
N LEU A 286 22.71 -5.36 2.44
CA LEU A 286 21.81 -4.71 1.48
C LEU A 286 20.96 -3.60 2.11
N SER A 287 20.80 -3.58 3.43
CA SER A 287 19.88 -2.70 4.17
C SER A 287 20.07 -1.22 3.87
N LYS A 288 21.32 -0.76 3.65
CA LYS A 288 21.63 0.66 3.44
C LYS A 288 20.93 1.21 2.20
N ASN A 289 20.94 0.47 1.09
CA ASN A 289 20.31 0.88 -0.17
C ASN A 289 19.11 -0.01 -0.54
N THR A 290 18.30 -0.32 0.45
CA THR A 290 17.00 -0.99 0.28
C THR A 290 15.90 -0.09 0.84
N ILE A 291 14.90 0.22 -0.02
CA ILE A 291 13.64 0.82 0.39
C ILE A 291 12.78 -0.29 1.00
N VAL A 292 12.33 -0.11 2.21
CA VAL A 292 11.34 -0.96 2.86
C VAL A 292 10.10 -0.14 3.13
N VAL A 293 8.97 -0.52 2.55
CA VAL A 293 7.65 0.05 2.81
C VAL A 293 6.82 -0.95 3.58
N PHE A 294 6.08 -0.49 4.59
CA PHE A 294 5.06 -1.27 5.29
C PHE A 294 3.72 -0.54 5.26
N SER A 295 2.65 -1.27 4.96
CA SER A 295 1.27 -0.77 5.05
C SER A 295 0.27 -1.93 5.23
N SER A 296 -1.02 -1.58 5.36
CA SER A 296 -2.16 -2.49 5.29
C SER A 296 -3.01 -2.20 4.05
N ASP A 297 -3.76 -3.19 3.59
CA ASP A 297 -4.62 -3.03 2.41
C ASP A 297 -5.99 -2.40 2.73
N ASN A 298 -6.46 -2.45 3.96
CA ASN A 298 -7.63 -1.74 4.48
C ASN A 298 -7.57 -1.69 6.01
N GLY A 299 -8.49 -0.97 6.62
CA GLY A 299 -8.67 -1.00 8.07
C GLY A 299 -9.08 -2.38 8.56
N GLY A 300 -8.82 -2.64 9.83
CA GLY A 300 -9.01 -3.96 10.40
C GLY A 300 -10.46 -4.37 10.61
N GLU A 301 -10.66 -5.63 10.99
CA GLU A 301 -11.95 -6.25 11.29
C GLU A 301 -11.92 -6.82 12.71
N ARG A 302 -13.06 -7.08 13.28
CA ARG A 302 -13.43 -7.77 14.52
C ARG A 302 -12.54 -7.50 15.76
N PHE A 303 -11.30 -7.97 15.80
CA PHE A 303 -10.39 -7.82 16.95
C PHE A 303 -9.36 -6.72 16.77
N SER A 304 -9.33 -6.07 15.61
CA SER A 304 -8.40 -5.01 15.27
C SER A 304 -8.71 -3.71 16.01
N ASP A 305 -7.68 -2.93 16.29
CA ASP A 305 -7.78 -1.61 16.88
C ASP A 305 -7.57 -0.52 15.80
N THR A 306 -8.62 0.24 15.53
CA THR A 306 -8.59 1.37 14.59
C THR A 306 -8.47 2.73 15.31
N TRP A 307 -8.26 2.75 16.64
CA TRP A 307 -8.13 3.99 17.41
C TRP A 307 -7.14 4.99 16.79
N PRO A 308 -7.43 6.31 16.80
CA PRO A 308 -8.61 6.98 17.37
C PRO A 308 -9.83 7.01 16.44
N PHE A 309 -9.76 6.38 15.28
CA PHE A 309 -10.74 6.50 14.21
C PHE A 309 -12.01 5.68 14.45
N THR A 310 -13.08 6.10 13.83
CA THR A 310 -14.36 5.37 13.79
C THR A 310 -14.41 4.50 12.53
N GLY A 311 -15.12 3.37 12.62
CA GLY A 311 -15.29 2.47 11.49
C GLY A 311 -14.22 1.37 11.42
N GLN A 312 -14.41 0.48 10.47
CA GLN A 312 -13.59 -0.70 10.23
C GLN A 312 -13.68 -1.12 8.76
N LYS A 313 -13.07 -2.24 8.40
CA LYS A 313 -13.22 -2.90 7.08
C LYS A 313 -14.67 -2.80 6.56
N THR A 314 -14.84 -2.57 5.27
CA THR A 314 -16.10 -2.32 4.55
C THR A 314 -16.75 -0.95 4.78
N GLU A 315 -16.12 -0.04 5.51
CA GLU A 315 -16.62 1.30 5.77
C GLU A 315 -15.66 2.38 5.29
N LEU A 316 -16.20 3.45 4.66
CA LEU A 316 -15.41 4.61 4.23
C LEU A 316 -15.19 5.65 5.33
N LEU A 317 -15.53 5.34 6.58
CA LEU A 317 -15.06 6.06 7.75
C LEU A 317 -13.52 5.91 7.87
N GLU A 318 -12.87 6.81 8.61
CA GLU A 318 -11.41 6.81 8.73
C GLU A 318 -10.85 5.44 9.15
N GLY A 319 -11.49 4.75 10.12
CA GLY A 319 -11.04 3.44 10.59
C GLY A 319 -11.07 2.32 9.54
N GLY A 320 -11.84 2.47 8.46
CA GLY A 320 -11.87 1.48 7.37
C GLY A 320 -10.88 1.74 6.26
N ILE A 321 -10.38 2.99 6.12
CA ILE A 321 -9.51 3.39 5.01
C ILE A 321 -8.18 4.03 5.43
N ARG A 322 -8.04 4.52 6.67
CA ARG A 322 -6.78 5.08 7.17
C ARG A 322 -5.99 3.99 7.87
N VAL A 323 -4.80 3.71 7.34
CA VAL A 323 -3.98 2.55 7.69
C VAL A 323 -2.56 2.97 8.03
N PRO A 324 -1.78 2.15 8.75
CA PRO A 324 -0.36 2.43 8.96
C PRO A 324 0.39 2.61 7.64
N GLY A 325 1.33 3.54 7.60
CA GLY A 325 2.23 3.76 6.47
C GLY A 325 3.63 4.07 6.98
N ILE A 326 4.62 3.24 6.66
CA ILE A 326 6.01 3.39 7.10
C ILE A 326 6.92 3.22 5.89
N ILE A 327 7.94 4.05 5.74
CA ILE A 327 9.01 3.87 4.77
C ILE A 327 10.37 4.04 5.43
N ARG A 328 11.31 3.15 5.12
CA ARG A 328 12.70 3.24 5.52
C ARG A 328 13.61 3.11 4.31
N TRP A 329 14.52 4.05 4.12
CA TRP A 329 15.58 4.02 3.11
C TRP A 329 16.83 4.72 3.63
N PRO A 330 17.72 4.05 4.36
CA PRO A 330 18.83 4.68 5.07
C PRO A 330 19.81 5.46 4.18
N ALA A 331 19.92 5.11 2.90
CA ALA A 331 20.76 5.85 1.95
C ALA A 331 20.20 7.22 1.56
N ALA A 332 18.92 7.51 1.84
CA ALA A 332 18.24 8.68 1.30
C ALA A 332 17.25 9.36 2.25
N ILE A 333 16.60 8.62 3.12
CA ILE A 333 15.59 9.13 4.07
C ILE A 333 16.20 9.10 5.47
N LYS A 334 16.20 10.25 6.16
CA LYS A 334 16.65 10.34 7.55
C LYS A 334 15.64 9.62 8.44
N GLY A 335 16.10 8.85 9.41
CA GLY A 335 15.26 8.22 10.42
C GLY A 335 14.63 9.21 11.41
N GLY A 336 13.63 8.75 12.17
CA GLY A 336 12.94 9.51 13.20
C GLY A 336 11.96 10.56 12.69
N GLN A 337 11.50 10.43 11.43
CA GLN A 337 10.58 11.39 10.86
C GLN A 337 9.13 10.95 10.99
N VAL A 338 8.26 11.93 11.16
CA VAL A 338 6.79 11.79 11.10
C VAL A 338 6.28 12.78 10.05
N SER A 339 5.41 12.33 9.16
CA SER A 339 4.85 13.14 8.09
C SER A 339 3.34 13.20 8.22
N ASP A 340 2.80 14.40 8.05
CA ASP A 340 1.36 14.66 7.92
C ASP A 340 0.92 14.73 6.45
N GLN A 341 1.82 14.48 5.50
CA GLN A 341 1.46 14.37 4.09
C GLN A 341 0.38 13.29 3.92
N VAL A 342 -0.74 13.70 3.34
CA VAL A 342 -1.78 12.76 2.94
C VAL A 342 -1.25 11.89 1.82
N ALA A 343 -1.17 10.59 2.04
CA ALA A 343 -0.71 9.57 1.10
C ALA A 343 -1.78 8.49 0.92
N ILE A 344 -1.76 7.79 -0.21
CA ILE A 344 -2.68 6.69 -0.51
C ILE A 344 -1.93 5.57 -1.23
N SER A 345 -2.42 4.32 -1.10
CA SER A 345 -1.70 3.14 -1.62
C SER A 345 -1.27 3.25 -3.09
N MET A 346 -2.07 3.89 -3.95
CA MET A 346 -1.71 4.08 -5.37
C MET A 346 -0.51 5.02 -5.60
N ASP A 347 -0.10 5.80 -4.61
CA ASP A 347 1.08 6.68 -4.71
C ASP A 347 2.40 5.90 -4.74
N TRP A 348 2.40 4.68 -4.24
CA TRP A 348 3.61 3.87 -4.19
C TRP A 348 4.14 3.51 -5.57
N LEU A 349 3.26 3.31 -6.58
CA LEU A 349 3.73 3.03 -7.94
C LEU A 349 4.59 4.18 -8.50
N PRO A 350 4.10 5.43 -8.66
CA PRO A 350 4.92 6.51 -9.20
C PRO A 350 6.11 6.86 -8.28
N THR A 351 5.98 6.71 -6.97
CA THR A 351 7.05 7.00 -6.00
C THR A 351 8.21 6.00 -6.12
N LEU A 352 7.93 4.71 -6.12
CA LEU A 352 8.96 3.66 -6.22
C LEU A 352 9.58 3.60 -7.61
N LEU A 353 8.80 3.86 -8.65
CA LEU A 353 9.35 4.02 -10.01
C LEU A 353 10.31 5.20 -10.11
N ALA A 354 9.97 6.35 -9.53
CA ALA A 354 10.86 7.51 -9.51
C ALA A 354 12.17 7.19 -8.76
N ALA A 355 12.10 6.47 -7.62
CA ALA A 355 13.28 6.01 -6.91
C ALA A 355 14.16 5.03 -7.72
N ALA A 356 13.53 4.26 -8.61
CA ALA A 356 14.20 3.34 -9.55
C ALA A 356 14.69 4.02 -10.84
N GLY A 357 14.44 5.32 -11.02
CA GLY A 357 14.77 6.06 -12.24
C GLY A 357 13.80 5.82 -13.41
N GLY A 358 12.59 5.34 -13.12
CA GLY A 358 11.52 5.12 -14.09
C GLY A 358 10.36 6.09 -13.92
N ALA A 359 9.32 5.91 -14.73
CA ALA A 359 8.06 6.68 -14.68
C ALA A 359 6.88 5.77 -15.04
N PRO A 360 5.64 6.15 -14.63
CA PRO A 360 4.43 5.48 -15.08
C PRO A 360 4.33 5.45 -16.62
N ASP A 361 3.59 4.47 -17.14
CA ASP A 361 3.33 4.35 -18.58
C ASP A 361 2.41 5.51 -19.03
N PRO A 362 2.79 6.31 -20.03
CA PRO A 362 1.96 7.44 -20.49
C PRO A 362 0.58 7.05 -21.02
N ALA A 363 0.41 5.84 -21.54
CA ALA A 363 -0.88 5.32 -21.99
C ALA A 363 -1.81 4.93 -20.82
N TYR A 364 -1.23 4.79 -19.62
CA TYR A 364 -1.94 4.45 -18.39
C TYR A 364 -1.51 5.43 -17.27
N PRO A 365 -1.86 6.71 -17.37
CA PRO A 365 -1.41 7.72 -16.42
C PRO A 365 -1.83 7.35 -15.01
N ALA A 366 -0.91 7.51 -14.06
CA ALA A 366 -1.17 7.25 -12.65
C ALA A 366 -2.15 8.32 -12.09
N ASP A 367 -3.09 7.86 -11.25
CA ASP A 367 -3.88 8.75 -10.39
C ASP A 367 -3.12 9.07 -9.09
N GLY A 368 -2.20 8.17 -8.69
CA GLY A 368 -1.30 8.37 -7.56
C GLY A 368 -0.25 9.44 -7.85
N GLU A 369 0.24 10.08 -6.79
CA GLU A 369 1.27 11.11 -6.86
C GLU A 369 2.64 10.54 -6.49
N ASN A 370 3.69 11.08 -7.13
CA ASN A 370 5.07 10.78 -6.74
C ASN A 370 5.44 11.55 -5.46
N LEU A 371 5.54 10.84 -4.34
CA LEU A 371 5.90 11.39 -3.05
C LEU A 371 7.42 11.49 -2.81
N LEU A 372 8.25 10.98 -3.73
CA LEU A 372 9.70 10.92 -3.53
C LEU A 372 10.33 12.28 -3.19
N PRO A 373 9.98 13.42 -3.83
CA PRO A 373 10.53 14.71 -3.45
C PRO A 373 10.23 15.12 -2.00
N ILE A 374 9.03 14.81 -1.49
CA ILE A 374 8.64 15.06 -0.09
C ILE A 374 9.43 14.13 0.84
N LEU A 375 9.50 12.84 0.51
CA LEU A 375 10.24 11.85 1.30
C LEU A 375 11.73 12.16 1.43
N LEU A 376 12.32 12.80 0.42
CA LEU A 376 13.72 13.24 0.40
C LEU A 376 13.92 14.64 1.01
N GLY A 377 12.85 15.32 1.45
CA GLY A 377 12.90 16.69 1.98
C GLY A 377 13.24 17.76 0.95
N SER A 378 13.08 17.47 -0.35
CA SER A 378 13.30 18.43 -1.45
C SER A 378 12.02 19.15 -1.89
N ALA A 379 10.88 18.77 -1.35
CA ALA A 379 9.60 19.47 -1.51
C ALA A 379 8.84 19.47 -0.18
N GLU A 380 8.00 20.47 0.01
CA GLU A 380 7.12 20.59 1.18
C GLU A 380 5.88 19.70 1.05
N GLU A 381 5.29 19.35 2.19
CA GLU A 381 3.99 18.69 2.26
C GLU A 381 2.90 19.59 1.67
N LYS A 382 1.92 19.03 1.00
CA LYS A 382 0.86 19.78 0.34
C LYS A 382 -0.52 19.18 0.57
N PRO A 383 -1.57 20.00 0.63
CA PRO A 383 -2.95 19.53 0.67
C PRO A 383 -3.28 18.67 -0.56
N ARG A 384 -4.08 17.63 -0.37
CA ARG A 384 -4.53 16.73 -1.44
C ARG A 384 -6.04 16.56 -1.41
N THR A 385 -6.56 16.05 -2.54
CA THR A 385 -7.94 15.57 -2.65
C THR A 385 -7.92 14.09 -3.01
N LEU A 386 -8.59 13.28 -2.22
CA LEU A 386 -8.73 11.84 -2.43
C LEU A 386 -10.22 11.47 -2.49
N PHE A 387 -10.53 10.43 -3.25
CA PHE A 387 -11.90 10.00 -3.52
C PHE A 387 -12.06 8.51 -3.26
N TRP A 388 -13.21 8.15 -2.74
CA TRP A 388 -13.61 6.76 -2.54
C TRP A 388 -15.08 6.57 -2.88
N ARG A 389 -15.42 5.37 -3.28
CA ARG A 389 -16.78 4.85 -3.29
C ARG A 389 -16.75 3.40 -2.83
N TYR A 390 -17.84 2.94 -2.30
CA TYR A 390 -18.03 1.55 -1.91
C TYR A 390 -19.49 1.16 -2.15
N LYS A 391 -19.72 0.07 -2.90
CA LYS A 391 -21.08 -0.33 -3.29
C LYS A 391 -21.94 -0.71 -2.08
N GLY A 392 -21.33 -1.42 -1.11
CA GLY A 392 -21.99 -1.78 0.13
C GLY A 392 -22.49 -0.53 0.88
N ASN A 393 -23.77 -0.50 1.21
CA ASN A 393 -24.43 0.65 1.82
C ASN A 393 -24.32 1.96 1.02
N ASN A 394 -24.09 1.87 -0.31
CA ASN A 394 -24.00 3.04 -1.21
C ASN A 394 -23.08 4.15 -0.67
N GLN A 395 -21.88 3.78 -0.24
CA GLN A 395 -20.95 4.71 0.39
C GLN A 395 -20.18 5.53 -0.65
N ARG A 396 -19.95 6.79 -0.32
CA ARG A 396 -19.16 7.75 -1.11
C ARG A 396 -18.36 8.61 -0.16
N ALA A 397 -17.11 8.89 -0.48
CA ALA A 397 -16.30 9.80 0.30
C ALA A 397 -15.36 10.63 -0.59
N ILE A 398 -15.13 11.86 -0.20
CA ILE A 398 -14.07 12.72 -0.68
C ILE A 398 -13.42 13.40 0.52
N ARG A 399 -12.10 13.36 0.57
CA ARG A 399 -11.30 14.19 1.46
C ARG A 399 -10.59 15.26 0.65
N SER A 400 -10.73 16.52 1.04
CA SER A 400 -10.02 17.66 0.43
C SER A 400 -9.45 18.56 1.53
N GLY A 401 -8.13 18.52 1.69
CA GLY A 401 -7.48 19.15 2.85
C GLY A 401 -7.99 18.53 4.16
N ASP A 402 -8.51 19.34 5.06
CA ASP A 402 -9.05 18.93 6.36
C ASP A 402 -10.51 18.48 6.31
N TRP A 403 -11.22 18.79 5.22
CA TRP A 403 -12.64 18.46 5.08
C TRP A 403 -12.86 17.09 4.44
N LYS A 404 -13.84 16.35 4.97
CA LYS A 404 -14.31 15.07 4.41
C LYS A 404 -15.83 15.07 4.30
N TYR A 405 -16.32 14.91 3.07
CA TYR A 405 -17.71 14.51 2.81
C TYR A 405 -17.79 13.00 2.85
N LEU A 406 -18.81 12.48 3.51
CA LEU A 406 -19.12 11.06 3.56
C LEU A 406 -20.63 10.88 3.35
N LYS A 407 -21.00 9.92 2.51
CA LYS A 407 -22.35 9.42 2.36
C LYS A 407 -22.40 7.95 2.72
N ILE A 408 -23.37 7.55 3.56
CA ILE A 408 -23.69 6.16 3.87
C ILE A 408 -25.19 5.99 3.71
N ALA A 409 -25.62 5.10 2.80
CA ALA A 409 -27.01 4.92 2.40
C ALA A 409 -27.63 6.27 1.94
N ASN A 410 -28.59 6.81 2.68
CA ASN A 410 -29.24 8.09 2.38
C ASN A 410 -28.72 9.25 3.25
N ASN A 411 -27.84 8.99 4.20
CA ASN A 411 -27.34 10.00 5.13
C ASN A 411 -26.05 10.64 4.60
N GLU A 412 -25.96 11.96 4.72
CA GLU A 412 -24.82 12.76 4.30
C GLU A 412 -24.17 13.43 5.50
N PHE A 413 -22.85 13.44 5.50
CA PHE A 413 -22.04 13.96 6.59
C PHE A 413 -20.92 14.84 6.03
N LEU A 414 -20.53 15.85 6.80
CA LEU A 414 -19.37 16.67 6.56
C LEU A 414 -18.54 16.76 7.85
N PHE A 415 -17.29 16.35 7.78
CA PHE A 415 -16.37 16.34 8.92
C PHE A 415 -15.18 17.23 8.69
N ASN A 416 -14.66 17.86 9.76
CA ASN A 416 -13.35 18.50 9.78
C ASN A 416 -12.37 17.57 10.49
N LEU A 417 -11.56 16.83 9.73
CA LEU A 417 -10.65 15.81 10.26
C LEU A 417 -9.49 16.38 11.09
N LYS A 418 -9.21 17.68 11.03
CA LYS A 418 -8.23 18.34 11.88
C LYS A 418 -8.74 18.52 13.31
N GLU A 419 -10.02 18.80 13.45
CA GLU A 419 -10.67 19.04 14.74
C GLU A 419 -11.32 17.78 15.31
N ASP A 420 -11.83 16.93 14.42
CA ASP A 420 -12.58 15.72 14.76
C ASP A 420 -12.17 14.52 13.89
N VAL A 421 -11.05 13.91 14.23
CA VAL A 421 -10.56 12.69 13.55
C VAL A 421 -11.49 11.47 13.74
N ARG A 422 -12.45 11.56 14.66
CA ARG A 422 -13.40 10.49 15.00
C ARG A 422 -14.67 10.54 14.18
N GLU A 423 -14.87 11.58 13.38
CA GLU A 423 -16.05 11.75 12.53
C GLU A 423 -17.36 11.73 13.33
N ARG A 424 -17.43 12.53 14.42
CA ARG A 424 -18.58 12.62 15.33
C ARG A 424 -19.37 13.92 15.18
N ALA A 425 -18.72 15.02 14.80
CA ALA A 425 -19.32 16.32 14.60
C ALA A 425 -19.72 16.51 13.13
N ASN A 426 -21.02 16.36 12.82
CA ASN A 426 -21.51 16.55 11.45
C ASN A 426 -21.78 18.04 11.17
N TYR A 427 -20.96 18.65 10.29
CA TYR A 427 -21.06 20.04 9.86
C TYR A 427 -21.93 20.24 8.62
N ALA A 428 -22.67 19.23 8.14
CA ALA A 428 -23.44 19.30 6.90
C ALA A 428 -24.46 20.46 6.85
N GLU A 429 -25.16 20.70 7.98
CA GLU A 429 -26.14 21.76 8.08
C GLU A 429 -25.54 23.15 8.29
N THR A 430 -24.40 23.25 8.99
CA THR A 430 -23.77 24.54 9.32
C THR A 430 -22.78 25.00 8.24
N ASN A 431 -22.33 24.10 7.36
CA ASN A 431 -21.40 24.39 6.26
C ASN A 431 -21.91 23.88 4.90
N PRO A 432 -23.12 24.28 4.46
CA PRO A 432 -23.77 23.73 3.27
C PRO A 432 -22.97 23.99 1.97
N ASP A 433 -22.28 25.12 1.88
CA ASP A 433 -21.45 25.46 0.70
C ASP A 433 -20.26 24.51 0.55
N THR A 434 -19.59 24.18 1.67
CA THR A 434 -18.48 23.21 1.68
C THR A 434 -18.98 21.83 1.33
N LEU A 435 -20.11 21.42 1.90
CA LEU A 435 -20.76 20.15 1.57
C LEU A 435 -21.05 20.06 0.07
N LYS A 436 -21.70 21.10 -0.48
CA LYS A 436 -22.04 21.15 -1.91
C LYS A 436 -20.78 21.09 -2.79
N LEU A 437 -19.75 21.86 -2.47
CA LEU A 437 -18.49 21.87 -3.20
C LEU A 437 -17.87 20.47 -3.26
N LEU A 438 -17.81 19.76 -2.13
CA LEU A 438 -17.21 18.42 -2.08
C LEU A 438 -18.07 17.39 -2.82
N LYS A 439 -19.39 17.47 -2.74
CA LYS A 439 -20.31 16.63 -3.53
C LYS A 439 -20.11 16.83 -5.03
N ASP A 440 -20.11 18.07 -5.49
CA ASP A 440 -19.92 18.40 -6.90
C ASP A 440 -18.56 17.87 -7.41
N ARG A 441 -17.49 18.03 -6.64
CA ARG A 441 -16.16 17.49 -6.98
C ARG A 441 -16.14 15.96 -7.02
N TRP A 442 -16.84 15.30 -6.10
CA TRP A 442 -16.96 13.85 -6.10
C TRP A 442 -17.71 13.36 -7.35
N GLU A 443 -18.83 14.01 -7.71
CA GLU A 443 -19.61 13.65 -8.89
C GLU A 443 -18.80 13.84 -10.19
N GLU A 444 -18.03 14.93 -10.32
CA GLU A 444 -17.16 15.14 -11.49
C GLU A 444 -16.09 14.06 -11.59
N TRP A 445 -15.44 13.71 -10.47
CA TRP A 445 -14.48 12.60 -10.45
C TRP A 445 -15.14 11.27 -10.80
N ASN A 446 -16.33 10.99 -10.30
CA ASN A 446 -17.01 9.72 -10.53
C ASN A 446 -17.42 9.51 -12.00
N LYS A 447 -17.66 10.59 -12.78
CA LYS A 447 -18.00 10.51 -14.20
C LYS A 447 -16.90 9.88 -15.07
N ILE A 448 -15.64 9.99 -14.66
CA ILE A 448 -14.49 9.43 -15.38
C ILE A 448 -14.05 8.05 -14.88
N MET A 449 -14.79 7.48 -13.95
CA MET A 449 -14.64 6.11 -13.48
C MET A 449 -15.65 5.18 -14.16
N LEU A 450 -15.37 3.88 -14.18
CA LEU A 450 -16.36 2.91 -14.62
C LEU A 450 -17.62 3.00 -13.74
N PRO A 451 -18.81 2.83 -14.30
CA PRO A 451 -20.04 2.82 -13.51
C PRO A 451 -20.03 1.67 -12.50
N ILE A 452 -20.80 1.82 -11.43
CA ILE A 452 -21.06 0.72 -10.51
C ILE A 452 -21.85 -0.35 -11.26
N ILE A 453 -21.39 -1.59 -11.17
CA ILE A 453 -22.05 -2.75 -11.78
C ILE A 453 -22.88 -3.43 -10.69
N GLU A 454 -24.18 -3.61 -10.95
CA GLU A 454 -25.09 -4.15 -9.93
C GLU A 454 -24.71 -5.57 -9.54
N GLU A 455 -24.27 -6.38 -10.50
CA GLU A 455 -23.88 -7.78 -10.32
C GLU A 455 -22.48 -7.94 -9.67
N SER A 456 -21.70 -6.86 -9.55
CA SER A 456 -20.39 -6.96 -8.89
C SER A 456 -20.56 -7.37 -7.43
N ASN A 457 -19.62 -8.21 -6.95
CA ASN A 457 -19.61 -8.62 -5.55
C ASN A 457 -19.39 -7.41 -4.64
N THR A 458 -20.01 -7.42 -3.46
CA THR A 458 -19.66 -6.52 -2.36
C THR A 458 -19.84 -7.24 -1.04
N HIS A 459 -18.90 -7.04 -0.13
CA HIS A 459 -18.95 -7.55 1.24
C HIS A 459 -19.34 -6.42 2.19
N VAL A 460 -20.19 -6.73 3.16
CA VAL A 460 -20.57 -5.83 4.25
C VAL A 460 -20.50 -6.62 5.53
N VAL A 461 -19.79 -6.11 6.51
CA VAL A 461 -19.88 -6.63 7.88
C VAL A 461 -21.18 -6.13 8.48
N ASP A 462 -22.11 -7.03 8.73
CA ASP A 462 -23.48 -6.73 9.16
C ASP A 462 -23.80 -7.23 10.58
N GLY A 463 -24.98 -6.86 11.08
CA GLY A 463 -25.46 -7.23 12.41
C GLY A 463 -25.77 -8.74 12.60
N LYS A 464 -25.69 -9.57 11.54
CA LYS A 464 -25.75 -11.03 11.68
C LYS A 464 -24.41 -11.61 12.11
N SER A 465 -23.32 -10.97 11.70
CA SER A 465 -21.96 -11.39 12.03
C SER A 465 -21.37 -10.68 13.25
N GLN A 466 -21.76 -9.43 13.50
CA GLN A 466 -21.26 -8.63 14.63
C GLN A 466 -22.40 -7.85 15.29
N ALA A 467 -22.61 -8.05 16.60
CA ALA A 467 -23.73 -7.47 17.36
C ALA A 467 -23.71 -5.93 17.41
N ASP A 468 -22.53 -5.29 17.34
CA ASP A 468 -22.38 -3.83 17.28
C ASP A 468 -22.70 -3.22 15.90
N ARG A 469 -23.04 -4.06 14.92
CA ARG A 469 -23.46 -3.69 13.55
C ARG A 469 -24.97 -3.81 13.34
N GLN A 470 -25.75 -3.74 14.39
CA GLN A 470 -27.23 -3.74 14.30
C GLN A 470 -27.69 -2.58 13.42
N GLY A 471 -28.59 -2.88 12.46
CA GLY A 471 -29.09 -1.91 11.48
C GLY A 471 -28.26 -1.80 10.20
N VAL A 472 -27.07 -2.37 10.15
CA VAL A 472 -26.35 -2.58 8.88
C VAL A 472 -26.93 -3.82 8.21
N VAL A 473 -27.57 -3.63 7.06
CA VAL A 473 -28.20 -4.71 6.31
C VAL A 473 -27.24 -5.17 5.20
N SER A 474 -26.93 -6.45 5.19
CA SER A 474 -26.17 -7.04 4.09
C SER A 474 -26.94 -6.91 2.78
N THR A 475 -26.29 -6.38 1.75
CA THR A 475 -26.82 -6.32 0.39
C THR A 475 -26.57 -7.61 -0.39
N ARG A 476 -26.06 -8.68 0.26
CA ARG A 476 -25.95 -9.99 -0.36
C ARG A 476 -27.35 -10.53 -0.67
N LYS A 477 -27.65 -10.67 -1.95
CA LYS A 477 -28.73 -11.55 -2.42
C LYS A 477 -28.27 -12.99 -2.41
#